data_216e8b1d6b96886cbe4ac4cf425821ef
#
_entry.id   216e8b1d6b96886cbe4ac4cf425821ef
#
_cell.length_a   1.000
_cell.length_b   1.000
_cell.length_c   1.000
_cell.angle_alpha   90.00
_cell.angle_beta   90.00
_cell.angle_gamma   90.00
#
_symmetry.space_group_name_H-M   'P 1'
#
loop_
_entity.id
_entity.type
_entity.pdbx_description
1 polymer ?
#
loop_
_entity_poly.entity_id
_entity_poly.type
_entity_poly.pdbx_seq_one_letter_code
_entity_poly.pdbx_strand_id
1 'polypeptide(L)'
;MTAPDVRPRWPQGREGCMALAFDLDGPTGDAMLNGTIWQKPEYFTFGGYGPFRALGRLLDMLEQYDVPATFFIPAWVVEQWPRQCAAIVEKGHEVAYHGYRHESFYTLSGDQQRQVMEKSRKIFWQHLGIRAGGFRTPSGDWHPETPGVLLEAGVTYSSSMRGDDRPYAISVPGYQQPLVEIPGKWEMDDYASLAYTREPDFPKGLDRSASYALTLDNWCREFDGAMDEGLCLTTLFHPKISGKPGRILLLEQFLAHMKQRDVWFARCQEVADWYLQEQQHD
;
A
#
# COMPACT_ATOMS: atom_id res chain seq x y z
N MET A 1 0.80 25.00 15.42
CA MET A 1 1.05 24.14 16.59
C MET A 1 2.26 23.31 16.23
N THR A 2 3.40 23.54 16.88
CA THR A 2 4.57 22.65 16.74
C THR A 2 4.26 21.39 17.54
N ALA A 3 4.17 20.25 16.86
CA ALA A 3 4.11 18.97 17.54
C ALA A 3 5.35 18.83 18.46
N PRO A 4 5.23 18.22 19.63
CA PRO A 4 6.39 17.97 20.47
C PRO A 4 7.38 17.10 19.69
N ASP A 5 8.63 17.52 19.71
CA ASP A 5 9.76 16.83 19.04
C ASP A 5 10.19 15.59 19.86
N VAL A 6 9.23 14.69 20.07
CA VAL A 6 9.50 13.40 20.74
C VAL A 6 9.61 12.36 19.65
N ARG A 7 10.82 11.87 19.41
CA ARG A 7 11.03 10.73 18.50
C ARG A 7 10.23 9.53 18.96
N PRO A 8 9.49 8.84 18.06
CA PRO A 8 8.77 7.62 18.42
C PRO A 8 9.71 6.58 19.02
N ARG A 9 9.23 5.86 20.01
CA ARG A 9 9.96 4.73 20.60
C ARG A 9 9.57 3.45 19.88
N TRP A 10 10.17 3.22 18.72
CA TRP A 10 9.89 2.01 17.96
C TRP A 10 10.22 0.74 18.76
N PRO A 11 9.54 -0.38 18.49
CA PRO A 11 9.76 -1.66 19.17
C PRO A 11 11.26 -2.01 19.26
N GLN A 12 11.70 -2.49 20.40
CA GLN A 12 13.10 -2.89 20.67
C GLN A 12 14.14 -1.77 20.51
N GLY A 13 13.73 -0.50 20.49
CA GLY A 13 14.63 0.64 20.34
C GLY A 13 15.19 0.85 18.93
N ARG A 14 14.49 0.34 17.93
CA ARG A 14 14.85 0.51 16.51
C ARG A 14 14.93 1.98 16.12
N GLU A 15 15.78 2.30 15.13
CA GLU A 15 16.01 3.66 14.62
C GLU A 15 14.78 4.28 13.98
N GLY A 16 13.99 3.48 13.26
CA GLY A 16 12.79 3.89 12.55
C GLY A 16 11.94 2.69 12.18
N CYS A 17 10.86 2.95 11.45
CA CYS A 17 9.95 1.93 10.93
C CYS A 17 9.91 1.95 9.40
N MET A 18 9.95 0.77 8.78
CA MET A 18 9.74 0.59 7.35
C MET A 18 8.54 -0.32 7.11
N ALA A 19 7.45 0.24 6.61
CA ALA A 19 6.27 -0.49 6.17
C ALA A 19 6.31 -0.72 4.66
N LEU A 20 6.92 -1.83 4.23
CA LEU A 20 6.99 -2.16 2.81
C LEU A 20 5.61 -2.56 2.30
N ALA A 21 5.03 -1.77 1.40
CA ALA A 21 3.67 -1.94 0.94
C ALA A 21 3.56 -1.96 -0.60
N PHE A 22 2.65 -2.81 -1.09
CA PHE A 22 2.40 -3.04 -2.50
C PHE A 22 0.91 -2.91 -2.81
N ASP A 23 0.57 -2.20 -3.87
CA ASP A 23 -0.79 -2.09 -4.41
C ASP A 23 -0.94 -3.09 -5.56
N LEU A 24 -1.60 -4.23 -5.30
CA LEU A 24 -1.78 -5.32 -6.27
C LEU A 24 -3.02 -5.09 -7.12
N ASP A 25 -3.03 -4.00 -7.88
CA ASP A 25 -4.21 -3.54 -8.63
C ASP A 25 -4.65 -4.48 -9.76
N GLY A 26 -3.75 -5.30 -10.29
CA GLY A 26 -4.04 -5.99 -11.53
C GLY A 26 -4.32 -4.98 -12.65
N PRO A 27 -5.34 -5.23 -13.50
CA PRO A 27 -5.77 -4.27 -14.53
C PRO A 27 -6.70 -3.17 -14.00
N THR A 28 -7.17 -3.23 -12.74
CA THR A 28 -8.20 -2.32 -12.22
C THR A 28 -7.70 -0.88 -12.06
N GLY A 29 -6.43 -0.68 -11.66
CA GLY A 29 -5.84 0.65 -11.53
C GLY A 29 -5.83 1.42 -12.86
N ASP A 30 -5.44 0.76 -13.96
CA ASP A 30 -5.43 1.38 -15.28
C ASP A 30 -6.87 1.62 -15.79
N ALA A 31 -7.79 0.71 -15.48
CA ALA A 31 -9.21 0.81 -15.89
C ALA A 31 -9.96 1.95 -15.18
N MET A 32 -9.50 2.37 -14.00
CA MET A 32 -10.07 3.53 -13.31
C MET A 32 -9.83 4.82 -14.11
N LEU A 33 -8.66 4.97 -14.70
CA LEU A 33 -8.30 6.13 -15.51
C LEU A 33 -9.03 6.15 -16.85
N ASN A 34 -9.27 4.97 -17.43
CA ASN A 34 -9.95 4.82 -18.70
C ASN A 34 -10.72 3.49 -18.77
N GLY A 35 -12.04 3.54 -18.58
CA GLY A 35 -12.90 2.35 -18.63
C GLY A 35 -12.83 1.52 -19.92
N THR A 36 -12.33 2.08 -21.03
CA THR A 36 -12.13 1.32 -22.28
C THR A 36 -11.01 0.29 -22.17
N ILE A 37 -10.14 0.38 -21.17
CA ILE A 37 -9.05 -0.57 -20.93
C ILE A 37 -9.56 -2.00 -20.76
N TRP A 38 -10.75 -2.19 -20.20
CA TRP A 38 -11.37 -3.52 -20.10
C TRP A 38 -11.57 -4.21 -21.46
N GLN A 39 -11.63 -3.45 -22.54
CA GLN A 39 -11.81 -3.94 -23.92
C GLN A 39 -10.48 -4.03 -24.69
N LYS A 40 -9.37 -3.59 -24.09
CA LYS A 40 -8.04 -3.59 -24.73
C LYS A 40 -7.17 -4.70 -24.15
N PRO A 41 -6.94 -5.81 -24.89
CA PRO A 41 -6.16 -6.96 -24.39
C PRO A 41 -4.75 -6.59 -23.93
N GLU A 42 -4.11 -5.63 -24.58
CA GLU A 42 -2.76 -5.17 -24.20
C GLU A 42 -2.72 -4.69 -22.73
N TYR A 43 -3.62 -3.78 -22.37
CA TYR A 43 -3.67 -3.21 -21.01
C TYR A 43 -4.15 -4.23 -19.99
N PHE A 44 -5.11 -5.08 -20.36
CA PHE A 44 -5.57 -6.15 -19.48
C PHE A 44 -4.45 -7.13 -19.14
N THR A 45 -3.65 -7.53 -20.13
CA THR A 45 -2.51 -8.43 -19.92
C THR A 45 -1.37 -7.74 -19.17
N PHE A 46 -1.15 -6.45 -19.39
CA PHE A 46 -0.19 -5.65 -18.64
C PHE A 46 -0.53 -5.62 -17.15
N GLY A 47 -1.77 -5.29 -16.80
CA GLY A 47 -2.24 -5.30 -15.40
C GLY A 47 -2.23 -6.70 -14.79
N GLY A 48 -2.72 -7.71 -15.53
CA GLY A 48 -2.73 -9.11 -15.11
C GLY A 48 -1.34 -9.71 -14.87
N TYR A 49 -0.30 -9.13 -15.46
CA TYR A 49 1.09 -9.51 -15.21
C TYR A 49 1.47 -9.39 -13.71
N GLY A 50 0.91 -8.39 -13.01
CA GLY A 50 1.12 -8.19 -11.57
C GLY A 50 0.82 -9.45 -10.76
N PRO A 51 -0.44 -9.87 -10.63
CA PRO A 51 -0.80 -11.06 -9.86
C PRO A 51 -0.28 -12.36 -10.50
N PHE A 52 -0.21 -12.46 -11.83
CA PHE A 52 0.11 -13.71 -12.51
C PHE A 52 1.62 -14.05 -12.49
N ARG A 53 2.51 -13.07 -12.61
CA ARG A 53 3.96 -13.28 -12.72
C ARG A 53 4.80 -12.54 -11.70
N ALA A 54 4.52 -11.25 -11.52
CA ALA A 54 5.36 -10.38 -10.70
C ALA A 54 5.27 -10.73 -9.22
N LEU A 55 4.07 -11.05 -8.75
CA LEU A 55 3.84 -11.38 -7.35
C LEU A 55 4.73 -12.53 -6.86
N GLY A 56 4.86 -13.62 -7.63
CA GLY A 56 5.73 -14.73 -7.23
C GLY A 56 7.17 -14.29 -6.98
N ARG A 57 7.76 -13.47 -7.89
CA ARG A 57 9.12 -12.94 -7.71
C ARG A 57 9.25 -12.04 -6.48
N LEU A 58 8.23 -11.21 -6.23
CA LEU A 58 8.23 -10.35 -5.04
C LEU A 58 8.18 -11.16 -3.76
N LEU A 59 7.32 -12.18 -3.70
CA LEU A 59 7.22 -13.05 -2.53
C LEU A 59 8.52 -13.84 -2.29
N ASP A 60 9.17 -14.34 -3.34
CA ASP A 60 10.46 -15.02 -3.23
C ASP A 60 11.57 -14.06 -2.75
N MET A 61 11.60 -12.82 -3.24
CA MET A 61 12.51 -11.77 -2.76
C MET A 61 12.26 -11.42 -1.30
N LEU A 62 11.02 -11.19 -0.90
CA LEU A 62 10.66 -10.87 0.48
C LEU A 62 11.05 -11.99 1.46
N GLU A 63 10.86 -13.25 1.07
CA GLU A 63 11.29 -14.42 1.83
C GLU A 63 12.82 -14.47 1.93
N GLN A 64 13.55 -14.26 0.84
CA GLN A 64 15.02 -14.24 0.81
C GLN A 64 15.61 -13.19 1.74
N TYR A 65 14.98 -12.02 1.84
CA TYR A 65 15.44 -10.92 2.70
C TYR A 65 14.84 -10.96 4.11
N ASP A 66 13.94 -11.91 4.39
CA ASP A 66 13.20 -12.00 5.66
C ASP A 66 12.54 -10.65 6.02
N VAL A 67 11.69 -10.16 5.12
CA VAL A 67 11.00 -8.87 5.27
C VAL A 67 9.49 -9.07 5.12
N PRO A 68 8.70 -8.71 6.15
CA PRO A 68 7.24 -8.69 6.03
C PRO A 68 6.80 -7.54 5.12
N ALA A 69 5.63 -7.70 4.51
CA ALA A 69 5.04 -6.67 3.66
C ALA A 69 3.52 -6.65 3.79
N THR A 70 2.91 -5.52 3.37
CA THR A 70 1.46 -5.36 3.25
C THR A 70 1.07 -5.25 1.79
N PHE A 71 0.05 -5.99 1.37
CA PHE A 71 -0.51 -5.93 0.02
C PHE A 71 -1.93 -5.38 0.06
N PHE A 72 -2.13 -4.20 -0.49
CA PHE A 72 -3.45 -3.62 -0.71
C PHE A 72 -4.01 -4.14 -2.02
N ILE A 73 -5.17 -4.81 -1.97
CA ILE A 73 -5.68 -5.58 -3.12
C ILE A 73 -7.14 -5.21 -3.38
N PRO A 74 -7.50 -4.77 -4.60
CA PRO A 74 -8.90 -4.69 -5.01
C PRO A 74 -9.54 -6.09 -4.97
N ALA A 75 -10.72 -6.21 -4.37
CA ALA A 75 -11.34 -7.52 -4.17
C ALA A 75 -11.63 -8.27 -5.49
N TRP A 76 -11.83 -7.55 -6.58
CA TRP A 76 -11.92 -8.16 -7.91
C TRP A 76 -10.65 -8.91 -8.32
N VAL A 77 -9.47 -8.43 -7.90
CA VAL A 77 -8.20 -9.12 -8.17
C VAL A 77 -8.14 -10.43 -7.38
N VAL A 78 -8.64 -10.45 -6.15
CA VAL A 78 -8.76 -11.68 -5.35
C VAL A 78 -9.68 -12.69 -6.03
N GLU A 79 -10.81 -12.25 -6.61
CA GLU A 79 -11.72 -13.14 -7.37
C GLU A 79 -11.03 -13.74 -8.61
N GLN A 80 -10.20 -12.97 -9.30
CA GLN A 80 -9.58 -13.43 -10.56
C GLN A 80 -8.33 -14.29 -10.33
N TRP A 81 -7.57 -14.03 -9.27
CA TRP A 81 -6.32 -14.73 -8.94
C TRP A 81 -6.30 -15.21 -7.48
N PRO A 82 -7.29 -16.01 -7.03
CA PRO A 82 -7.42 -16.37 -5.62
C PRO A 82 -6.21 -17.15 -5.07
N ARG A 83 -5.62 -18.06 -5.87
CA ARG A 83 -4.44 -18.82 -5.44
C ARG A 83 -3.22 -17.95 -5.23
N GLN A 84 -2.99 -16.98 -6.12
CA GLN A 84 -1.88 -16.06 -6.02
C GLN A 84 -2.04 -15.14 -4.81
N CYS A 85 -3.25 -14.64 -4.57
CA CYS A 85 -3.54 -13.82 -3.39
C CYS A 85 -3.45 -14.63 -2.08
N ALA A 86 -3.87 -15.90 -2.07
CA ALA A 86 -3.72 -16.76 -0.91
C ALA A 86 -2.24 -17.00 -0.53
N ALA A 87 -1.35 -17.12 -1.52
CA ALA A 87 0.08 -17.26 -1.28
C ALA A 87 0.70 -16.10 -0.49
N ILE A 88 0.14 -14.88 -0.58
CA ILE A 88 0.56 -13.74 0.23
C ILE A 88 0.34 -14.02 1.71
N VAL A 89 -0.85 -14.51 2.06
CA VAL A 89 -1.23 -14.85 3.44
C VAL A 89 -0.42 -16.05 3.94
N GLU A 90 -0.28 -17.08 3.11
CA GLU A 90 0.48 -18.32 3.43
C GLU A 90 1.95 -18.03 3.73
N LYS A 91 2.54 -17.02 3.08
CA LYS A 91 3.92 -16.56 3.32
C LYS A 91 4.03 -15.55 4.48
N GLY A 92 2.95 -15.28 5.21
CA GLY A 92 2.96 -14.45 6.42
C GLY A 92 2.90 -12.94 6.16
N HIS A 93 2.63 -12.52 4.91
CA HIS A 93 2.41 -11.11 4.60
C HIS A 93 0.97 -10.71 4.88
N GLU A 94 0.76 -9.41 5.05
CA GLU A 94 -0.57 -8.85 5.26
C GLU A 94 -1.29 -8.61 3.93
N VAL A 95 -2.61 -8.83 3.93
CA VAL A 95 -3.51 -8.43 2.84
C VAL A 95 -4.53 -7.44 3.39
N ALA A 96 -4.66 -6.29 2.73
CA ALA A 96 -5.54 -5.20 3.10
C ALA A 96 -6.45 -4.79 1.93
N TYR A 97 -7.54 -4.07 2.23
CA TYR A 97 -8.53 -3.67 1.23
C TYR A 97 -8.05 -2.52 0.36
N HIS A 98 -8.45 -2.54 -0.92
CA HIS A 98 -8.19 -1.50 -1.91
C HIS A 98 -9.42 -1.26 -2.83
N GLY A 99 -10.61 -1.19 -2.25
CA GLY A 99 -11.88 -1.18 -2.97
C GLY A 99 -12.23 -2.53 -3.58
N TYR A 100 -13.22 -2.54 -4.49
CA TYR A 100 -13.58 -3.74 -5.25
C TYR A 100 -12.90 -3.76 -6.63
N ARG A 101 -13.10 -2.72 -7.44
CA ARG A 101 -12.49 -2.52 -8.77
C ARG A 101 -11.63 -1.26 -8.84
N HIS A 102 -11.01 -0.90 -7.72
CA HIS A 102 -10.20 0.32 -7.63
C HIS A 102 -11.03 1.60 -7.87
N GLU A 103 -12.22 1.66 -7.30
CA GLU A 103 -13.12 2.81 -7.41
C GLU A 103 -12.55 4.03 -6.65
N SER A 104 -12.74 5.22 -7.20
CA SER A 104 -12.41 6.47 -6.50
C SER A 104 -13.39 6.69 -5.34
N PHE A 105 -12.94 6.50 -4.11
CA PHE A 105 -13.76 6.72 -2.91
C PHE A 105 -14.17 8.19 -2.74
N TYR A 106 -13.44 9.12 -3.33
CA TYR A 106 -13.82 10.52 -3.36
C TYR A 106 -15.15 10.77 -4.10
N THR A 107 -15.42 10.02 -5.16
CA THR A 107 -16.62 10.19 -5.98
C THR A 107 -17.82 9.35 -5.55
N LEU A 108 -17.63 8.40 -4.64
CA LEU A 108 -18.68 7.53 -4.14
C LEU A 108 -19.39 8.15 -2.93
N SER A 109 -20.73 8.07 -2.88
CA SER A 109 -21.48 8.34 -1.67
C SER A 109 -21.15 7.31 -0.57
N GLY A 110 -21.42 7.66 0.70
CA GLY A 110 -21.21 6.75 1.83
C GLY A 110 -21.90 5.39 1.64
N ASP A 111 -23.12 5.35 1.10
CA ASP A 111 -23.84 4.09 0.83
C ASP A 111 -23.17 3.26 -0.26
N GLN A 112 -22.66 3.89 -1.31
CA GLN A 112 -21.90 3.20 -2.34
C GLN A 112 -20.58 2.63 -1.78
N GLN A 113 -19.89 3.39 -0.93
CA GLN A 113 -18.68 2.93 -0.25
C GLN A 113 -18.98 1.72 0.66
N ARG A 114 -20.08 1.75 1.44
CA ARG A 114 -20.53 0.61 2.26
C ARG A 114 -20.76 -0.65 1.42
N GLN A 115 -21.40 -0.51 0.26
CA GLN A 115 -21.62 -1.63 -0.67
C GLN A 115 -20.30 -2.21 -1.20
N VAL A 116 -19.34 -1.33 -1.57
CA VAL A 116 -18.00 -1.74 -2.00
C VAL A 116 -17.27 -2.50 -0.89
N MET A 117 -17.28 -1.96 0.33
CA MET A 117 -16.62 -2.60 1.47
C MET A 117 -17.27 -3.92 1.86
N GLU A 118 -18.60 -4.00 1.89
CA GLU A 118 -19.31 -5.25 2.19
C GLU A 118 -18.97 -6.34 1.16
N LYS A 119 -18.99 -5.98 -0.12
CA LYS A 119 -18.61 -6.90 -1.21
C LYS A 119 -17.16 -7.37 -1.06
N SER A 120 -16.24 -6.45 -0.81
CA SER A 120 -14.81 -6.75 -0.66
C SER A 120 -14.57 -7.68 0.53
N ARG A 121 -15.22 -7.44 1.68
CA ARG A 121 -15.13 -8.29 2.87
C ARG A 121 -15.62 -9.72 2.61
N LYS A 122 -16.74 -9.88 1.88
CA LYS A 122 -17.27 -11.21 1.51
C LYS A 122 -16.28 -11.98 0.66
N ILE A 123 -15.67 -11.32 -0.34
CA ILE A 123 -14.70 -11.92 -1.25
C ILE A 123 -13.43 -12.34 -0.51
N PHE A 124 -12.88 -11.47 0.33
CA PHE A 124 -11.69 -11.77 1.13
C PHE A 124 -11.94 -12.96 2.05
N TRP A 125 -13.11 -13.00 2.71
CA TRP A 125 -13.47 -14.14 3.54
C TRP A 125 -13.62 -15.44 2.74
N GLN A 126 -14.30 -15.39 1.59
CA GLN A 126 -14.56 -16.57 0.76
C GLN A 126 -13.29 -17.17 0.16
N HIS A 127 -12.36 -16.34 -0.28
CA HIS A 127 -11.18 -16.78 -1.02
C HIS A 127 -9.90 -16.88 -0.17
N LEU A 128 -9.78 -16.05 0.86
CA LEU A 128 -8.57 -15.95 1.67
C LEU A 128 -8.80 -16.36 3.13
N GLY A 129 -10.06 -16.50 3.58
CA GLY A 129 -10.39 -16.84 4.97
C GLY A 129 -10.07 -15.72 5.97
N ILE A 130 -9.86 -14.48 5.52
CA ILE A 130 -9.43 -13.36 6.38
C ILE A 130 -10.46 -12.25 6.43
N ARG A 131 -10.36 -11.46 7.51
CA ARG A 131 -10.95 -10.12 7.62
C ARG A 131 -9.79 -9.15 7.77
N ALA A 132 -9.54 -8.34 6.74
CA ALA A 132 -8.46 -7.37 6.78
C ALA A 132 -8.79 -6.22 7.73
N GLY A 133 -7.80 -5.76 8.48
CA GLY A 133 -7.90 -4.58 9.34
C GLY A 133 -7.50 -3.29 8.65
N GLY A 134 -6.92 -3.36 7.46
CA GLY A 134 -6.37 -2.22 6.74
C GLY A 134 -7.10 -1.87 5.45
N PHE A 135 -6.95 -0.60 5.07
CA PHE A 135 -7.45 -0.05 3.82
C PHE A 135 -6.45 0.95 3.22
N ARG A 136 -6.33 0.96 1.91
CA ARG A 136 -5.73 2.06 1.15
C ARG A 136 -6.74 2.53 0.10
N THR A 137 -6.96 3.86 0.03
CA THR A 137 -7.89 4.39 -0.97
C THR A 137 -7.28 4.31 -2.36
N PRO A 138 -8.02 3.81 -3.36
CA PRO A 138 -7.61 3.95 -4.73
C PRO A 138 -7.38 5.42 -5.11
N SER A 139 -6.27 5.72 -5.81
CA SER A 139 -5.88 7.07 -6.25
C SER A 139 -5.59 8.14 -5.19
N GLY A 140 -5.56 7.75 -3.92
CA GLY A 140 -5.01 8.62 -2.86
C GLY A 140 -5.92 9.71 -2.30
N ASP A 141 -7.21 9.74 -2.63
CA ASP A 141 -8.18 10.67 -2.05
C ASP A 141 -9.48 9.98 -1.66
N TRP A 142 -10.23 10.54 -0.73
CA TRP A 142 -11.49 10.00 -0.24
C TRP A 142 -12.54 11.08 0.10
N HIS A 143 -13.80 10.66 0.19
CA HIS A 143 -14.89 11.52 0.65
C HIS A 143 -14.85 11.69 2.18
N PRO A 144 -15.32 12.80 2.75
CA PRO A 144 -15.35 13.01 4.22
C PRO A 144 -16.06 11.92 5.04
N GLU A 145 -17.00 11.17 4.45
CA GLU A 145 -17.67 10.04 5.11
C GLU A 145 -16.79 8.76 5.16
N THR A 146 -15.74 8.67 4.36
CA THR A 146 -14.93 7.44 4.21
C THR A 146 -14.40 6.91 5.54
N PRO A 147 -13.82 7.72 6.45
CA PRO A 147 -13.31 7.19 7.71
C PRO A 147 -14.38 6.48 8.55
N GLY A 148 -15.61 7.03 8.58
CA GLY A 148 -16.75 6.39 9.25
C GLY A 148 -17.14 5.06 8.62
N VAL A 149 -17.23 5.00 7.29
CA VAL A 149 -17.53 3.76 6.55
C VAL A 149 -16.47 2.69 6.79
N LEU A 150 -15.21 3.07 6.87
CA LEU A 150 -14.11 2.13 7.15
C LEU A 150 -14.23 1.55 8.56
N LEU A 151 -14.49 2.38 9.57
CA LEU A 151 -14.71 1.90 10.94
C LEU A 151 -15.95 0.99 11.05
N GLU A 152 -17.06 1.33 10.39
CA GLU A 152 -18.24 0.45 10.28
C GLU A 152 -17.90 -0.90 9.65
N ALA A 153 -16.99 -0.93 8.69
CA ALA A 153 -16.53 -2.15 8.07
C ALA A 153 -15.54 -2.96 8.93
N GLY A 154 -15.14 -2.45 10.10
CA GLY A 154 -14.17 -3.08 11.01
C GLY A 154 -12.71 -2.87 10.57
N VAL A 155 -12.46 -1.86 9.76
CA VAL A 155 -11.11 -1.41 9.39
C VAL A 155 -10.55 -0.57 10.53
N THR A 156 -9.33 -0.81 10.94
CA THR A 156 -8.67 -0.14 12.07
C THR A 156 -7.61 0.87 11.63
N TYR A 157 -7.09 0.72 10.43
CA TYR A 157 -6.11 1.66 9.87
C TYR A 157 -6.32 1.93 8.38
N SER A 158 -5.83 3.07 7.96
CA SER A 158 -5.68 3.47 6.55
C SER A 158 -4.22 3.78 6.24
N SER A 159 -3.83 3.68 4.96
CA SER A 159 -2.55 4.15 4.45
C SER A 159 -2.80 4.94 3.15
N SER A 160 -3.51 6.06 3.28
CA SER A 160 -4.05 6.83 2.15
C SER A 160 -3.64 8.29 2.15
N MET A 161 -3.63 8.93 3.32
CA MET A 161 -3.36 10.35 3.48
C MET A 161 -1.86 10.63 3.67
N ARG A 162 -1.49 11.91 3.63
CA ARG A 162 -0.09 12.37 3.60
C ARG A 162 0.13 13.53 4.57
N GLY A 163 -0.60 13.53 5.70
CA GLY A 163 -0.63 14.67 6.63
C GLY A 163 0.54 14.75 7.58
N ASP A 164 1.34 13.70 7.73
CA ASP A 164 2.48 13.62 8.64
C ASP A 164 3.52 12.62 8.12
N ASP A 165 4.69 12.58 8.75
CA ASP A 165 5.73 11.58 8.55
C ASP A 165 5.65 10.43 9.56
N ARG A 166 4.70 10.50 10.48
CA ARG A 166 4.43 9.53 11.55
C ARG A 166 2.99 9.02 11.43
N PRO A 167 2.69 7.82 11.93
CA PRO A 167 1.30 7.40 12.10
C PRO A 167 0.53 8.40 12.98
N TYR A 168 -0.72 8.66 12.64
CA TYR A 168 -1.57 9.57 13.40
C TYR A 168 -3.02 9.09 13.47
N ALA A 169 -3.76 9.63 14.45
CA ALA A 169 -5.16 9.29 14.66
C ALA A 169 -6.09 10.21 13.88
N ILE A 170 -7.03 9.63 13.16
CA ILE A 170 -8.19 10.32 12.57
C ILE A 170 -9.38 10.08 13.47
N SER A 171 -9.78 11.11 14.23
CA SER A 171 -10.99 11.06 15.07
C SER A 171 -12.24 11.10 14.21
N VAL A 172 -13.14 10.15 14.41
CA VAL A 172 -14.40 10.07 13.67
C VAL A 172 -15.56 10.25 14.63
N PRO A 173 -16.45 11.27 14.42
CA PRO A 173 -17.59 11.50 15.29
C PRO A 173 -18.46 10.25 15.45
N GLY A 174 -18.80 9.90 16.68
CA GLY A 174 -19.63 8.74 17.02
C GLY A 174 -18.85 7.44 17.22
N TYR A 175 -17.53 7.42 17.03
CA TYR A 175 -16.67 6.27 17.30
C TYR A 175 -15.72 6.56 18.48
N GLN A 176 -15.54 5.57 19.34
CA GLN A 176 -14.60 5.68 20.48
C GLN A 176 -13.15 5.48 20.04
N GLN A 177 -12.92 4.58 19.10
CA GLN A 177 -11.58 4.33 18.56
C GLN A 177 -11.38 5.16 17.29
N PRO A 178 -10.22 5.81 17.13
CA PRO A 178 -9.87 6.49 15.90
C PRO A 178 -9.54 5.49 14.79
N LEU A 179 -9.58 5.96 13.56
CA LEU A 179 -8.90 5.30 12.45
C LEU A 179 -7.43 5.72 12.48
N VAL A 180 -6.50 4.77 12.51
CA VAL A 180 -5.07 5.09 12.43
C VAL A 180 -4.70 5.35 10.98
N GLU A 181 -4.04 6.45 10.70
CA GLU A 181 -3.45 6.71 9.39
C GLU A 181 -1.96 6.42 9.41
N ILE A 182 -1.49 5.61 8.47
CA ILE A 182 -0.09 5.35 8.19
C ILE A 182 0.24 6.07 6.88
N PRO A 183 0.90 7.25 6.94
CA PRO A 183 1.01 8.11 5.78
C PRO A 183 1.71 7.46 4.59
N GLY A 184 1.09 7.54 3.43
CA GLY A 184 1.73 7.21 2.16
C GLY A 184 2.64 8.34 1.68
N LYS A 185 3.65 8.02 0.88
CA LYS A 185 4.62 9.00 0.34
C LYS A 185 4.66 8.91 -1.19
N TRP A 186 4.46 10.05 -1.86
CA TRP A 186 4.59 10.13 -3.32
C TRP A 186 6.00 9.79 -3.80
N GLU A 187 6.99 10.15 -2.99
CA GLU A 187 8.41 9.92 -3.24
C GLU A 187 8.74 8.43 -3.27
N MET A 188 7.92 7.63 -2.57
CA MET A 188 8.02 6.18 -2.49
C MET A 188 7.02 5.45 -3.37
N ASP A 189 6.48 6.12 -4.39
CA ASP A 189 5.59 5.54 -5.40
C ASP A 189 6.37 5.17 -6.66
N ASP A 190 6.37 3.88 -7.03
CA ASP A 190 7.05 3.41 -8.24
C ASP A 190 6.35 3.85 -9.54
N TYR A 191 5.09 4.26 -9.47
CA TYR A 191 4.39 4.86 -10.62
C TYR A 191 5.04 6.15 -11.06
N ALA A 192 5.42 7.01 -10.13
CA ALA A 192 6.03 8.30 -10.41
C ALA A 192 7.36 8.17 -11.19
N SER A 193 8.11 7.09 -10.93
CA SER A 193 9.45 6.90 -11.51
C SER A 193 9.50 5.87 -12.64
N LEU A 194 8.76 4.78 -12.52
CA LEU A 194 8.97 3.59 -13.35
C LEU A 194 7.77 3.20 -14.22
N ALA A 195 6.58 3.78 -13.97
CA ALA A 195 5.44 3.48 -14.81
C ALA A 195 5.63 4.04 -16.23
N TYR A 196 5.09 3.29 -17.19
CA TYR A 196 5.05 3.69 -18.59
C TYR A 196 3.66 3.39 -19.13
N THR A 197 3.01 4.42 -19.65
CA THR A 197 1.73 4.27 -20.33
C THR A 197 1.62 5.28 -21.50
N ARG A 198 0.98 4.86 -22.57
CA ARG A 198 0.62 5.74 -23.70
C ARG A 198 -0.81 6.21 -23.59
N GLU A 199 -1.65 5.42 -22.93
CA GLU A 199 -3.07 5.68 -22.77
C GLU A 199 -3.53 5.28 -21.36
N PRO A 200 -4.31 6.13 -20.72
CA PRO A 200 -4.66 7.49 -21.16
C PRO A 200 -3.44 8.41 -21.23
N ASP A 201 -3.51 9.50 -21.98
CA ASP A 201 -2.48 10.57 -22.04
C ASP A 201 -2.41 11.36 -20.72
N PHE A 202 -2.60 10.66 -19.63
CA PHE A 202 -2.57 11.18 -18.28
C PHE A 202 -2.16 10.07 -17.28
N PRO A 203 -1.36 10.39 -16.25
CA PRO A 203 -0.70 11.69 -16.07
C PRO A 203 0.42 11.90 -17.10
N LYS A 204 0.59 13.14 -17.50
CA LYS A 204 1.66 13.51 -18.45
C LYS A 204 3.02 13.18 -17.87
N GLY A 205 3.91 12.66 -18.70
CA GLY A 205 5.26 12.27 -18.30
C GLY A 205 5.45 10.77 -18.04
N LEU A 206 4.37 9.97 -18.01
CA LEU A 206 4.48 8.50 -17.93
C LEU A 206 4.75 7.82 -19.29
N ASP A 207 5.16 8.59 -20.28
CA ASP A 207 5.57 8.10 -21.59
C ASP A 207 7.03 7.58 -21.63
N ARG A 208 7.74 7.67 -20.50
CA ARG A 208 9.10 7.16 -20.33
C ARG A 208 9.40 6.78 -18.88
N SER A 209 10.21 5.75 -18.68
CA SER A 209 10.72 5.38 -17.36
C SER A 209 11.93 6.24 -16.98
N ALA A 210 12.03 6.60 -15.70
CA ALA A 210 13.22 7.23 -15.15
C ALA A 210 14.44 6.29 -15.14
N SER A 211 15.62 6.84 -14.92
CA SER A 211 16.84 6.08 -14.70
C SER A 211 16.73 5.21 -13.43
N TYR A 212 17.04 3.93 -13.52
CA TYR A 212 17.04 3.04 -12.35
C TYR A 212 18.05 3.46 -11.28
N ALA A 213 19.22 3.97 -11.70
CA ALA A 213 20.23 4.46 -10.77
C ALA A 213 19.75 5.69 -9.97
N LEU A 214 19.10 6.65 -10.63
CA LEU A 214 18.54 7.82 -9.96
C LEU A 214 17.33 7.45 -9.11
N THR A 215 16.50 6.54 -9.55
CA THR A 215 15.36 6.04 -8.76
C THR A 215 15.84 5.38 -7.48
N LEU A 216 16.87 4.53 -7.56
CA LEU A 216 17.47 3.91 -6.38
C LEU A 216 18.07 4.95 -5.44
N ASP A 217 18.83 5.92 -5.95
CA ASP A 217 19.43 6.99 -5.14
C ASP A 217 18.34 7.81 -4.42
N ASN A 218 17.23 8.14 -5.11
CA ASN A 218 16.10 8.84 -4.51
C ASN A 218 15.48 8.01 -3.36
N TRP A 219 15.14 6.74 -3.59
CA TRP A 219 14.54 5.89 -2.56
C TRP A 219 15.46 5.67 -1.35
N CYS A 220 16.77 5.51 -1.59
CA CYS A 220 17.75 5.41 -0.49
C CYS A 220 17.82 6.70 0.32
N ARG A 221 17.79 7.88 -0.31
CA ARG A 221 17.79 9.16 0.41
C ARG A 221 16.54 9.39 1.23
N GLU A 222 15.36 9.09 0.69
CA GLU A 222 14.10 9.17 1.43
C GLU A 222 14.12 8.23 2.65
N PHE A 223 14.63 7.02 2.47
CA PHE A 223 14.78 6.07 3.55
C PHE A 223 15.77 6.55 4.62
N ASP A 224 16.97 6.97 4.22
CA ASP A 224 18.00 7.42 5.16
C ASP A 224 17.52 8.64 5.96
N GLY A 225 16.90 9.63 5.30
CA GLY A 225 16.34 10.80 5.95
C GLY A 225 15.24 10.44 6.96
N ALA A 226 14.35 9.51 6.60
CA ALA A 226 13.32 9.04 7.51
C ALA A 226 13.91 8.32 8.74
N MET A 227 14.94 7.48 8.55
CA MET A 227 15.58 6.77 9.66
C MET A 227 16.39 7.72 10.56
N ASP A 228 17.07 8.72 10.00
CA ASP A 228 17.82 9.71 10.79
C ASP A 228 16.90 10.53 11.72
N GLU A 229 15.66 10.76 11.31
CA GLU A 229 14.64 11.42 12.13
C GLU A 229 13.79 10.47 12.99
N GLY A 230 13.96 9.16 12.85
CA GLY A 230 13.20 8.14 13.59
C GLY A 230 11.74 8.05 13.16
N LEU A 231 11.47 8.16 11.87
CA LEU A 231 10.13 8.20 11.29
C LEU A 231 9.62 6.83 10.84
N CYS A 232 8.40 6.82 10.30
CA CYS A 232 7.80 5.67 9.61
C CYS A 232 7.75 5.94 8.10
N LEU A 233 8.45 5.12 7.33
CA LEU A 233 8.40 5.20 5.86
C LEU A 233 7.52 4.08 5.31
N THR A 234 6.61 4.44 4.39
CA THR A 234 5.71 3.49 3.73
C THR A 234 5.87 3.60 2.21
N THR A 235 5.95 2.47 1.52
CA THR A 235 6.00 2.44 0.06
C THR A 235 4.62 2.35 -0.59
N LEU A 236 4.54 2.77 -1.86
CA LEU A 236 3.41 2.57 -2.78
C LEU A 236 3.95 1.87 -4.04
N PHE A 237 4.36 0.62 -3.91
CA PHE A 237 4.90 -0.13 -5.03
C PHE A 237 3.83 -0.98 -5.70
N HIS A 238 3.92 -1.15 -7.01
CA HIS A 238 2.96 -1.90 -7.80
C HIS A 238 3.62 -3.13 -8.42
N PRO A 239 3.17 -4.36 -8.09
CA PRO A 239 3.77 -5.58 -8.62
C PRO A 239 3.91 -5.60 -10.14
N LYS A 240 2.94 -5.07 -10.88
CA LYS A 240 3.00 -4.94 -12.35
C LYS A 240 4.15 -4.05 -12.84
N ILE A 241 4.65 -3.16 -11.99
CA ILE A 241 5.74 -2.22 -12.27
C ILE A 241 7.04 -2.74 -11.70
N SER A 242 7.17 -2.81 -10.39
CA SER A 242 8.41 -3.18 -9.69
C SER A 242 8.77 -4.65 -9.76
N GLY A 243 7.79 -5.54 -9.97
CA GLY A 243 8.04 -7.00 -10.07
C GLY A 243 8.52 -7.50 -11.43
N LYS A 244 8.93 -6.61 -12.35
CA LYS A 244 9.57 -6.99 -13.64
C LYS A 244 11.02 -7.41 -13.42
N PRO A 245 11.59 -8.32 -14.26
CA PRO A 245 12.92 -8.89 -14.02
C PRO A 245 14.04 -7.88 -13.76
N GLY A 246 14.10 -6.79 -14.52
CA GLY A 246 15.12 -5.75 -14.30
C GLY A 246 14.84 -4.85 -13.10
N ARG A 247 13.57 -4.71 -12.70
CA ARG A 247 13.16 -3.86 -11.59
C ARG A 247 13.17 -4.58 -10.26
N ILE A 248 13.04 -5.91 -10.26
CA ILE A 248 13.24 -6.69 -9.03
C ILE A 248 14.68 -6.54 -8.51
N LEU A 249 15.66 -6.46 -9.41
CA LEU A 249 17.06 -6.20 -9.04
C LEU A 249 17.24 -4.82 -8.39
N LEU A 250 16.44 -3.83 -8.82
CA LEU A 250 16.43 -2.52 -8.20
C LEU A 250 15.86 -2.59 -6.77
N LEU A 251 14.77 -3.34 -6.57
CA LEU A 251 14.19 -3.55 -5.24
C LEU A 251 15.15 -4.33 -4.32
N GLU A 252 15.84 -5.35 -4.84
CA GLU A 252 16.86 -6.09 -4.07
C GLU A 252 17.99 -5.17 -3.60
N GLN A 253 18.45 -4.25 -4.45
CA GLN A 253 19.45 -3.24 -4.07
C GLN A 253 18.93 -2.30 -2.99
N PHE A 254 17.66 -1.88 -3.09
CA PHE A 254 17.03 -1.05 -2.07
C PHE A 254 16.85 -1.81 -0.75
N LEU A 255 16.41 -3.07 -0.78
CA LEU A 255 16.31 -3.92 0.42
C LEU A 255 17.69 -4.12 1.07
N ALA A 256 18.73 -4.39 0.27
CA ALA A 256 20.09 -4.53 0.77
C ALA A 256 20.60 -3.25 1.44
N HIS A 257 20.25 -2.07 0.94
CA HIS A 257 20.54 -0.79 1.56
C HIS A 257 19.81 -0.64 2.91
N MET A 258 18.50 -0.89 2.93
CA MET A 258 17.69 -0.77 4.15
C MET A 258 18.18 -1.71 5.28
N LYS A 259 18.62 -2.92 4.93
CA LYS A 259 19.16 -3.90 5.90
C LYS A 259 20.50 -3.49 6.55
N GLN A 260 21.13 -2.40 6.13
CA GLN A 260 22.32 -1.84 6.78
C GLN A 260 21.99 -1.02 8.02
N ARG A 261 20.72 -0.68 8.24
CA ARG A 261 20.22 0.11 9.38
C ARG A 261 19.43 -0.79 10.36
N ASP A 262 19.37 -0.37 11.61
CA ASP A 262 18.60 -1.07 12.65
C ASP A 262 17.13 -0.65 12.63
N VAL A 263 16.39 -1.13 11.62
CA VAL A 263 15.03 -0.73 11.29
C VAL A 263 14.02 -1.80 11.69
N TRP A 264 12.88 -1.37 12.17
CA TRP A 264 11.72 -2.23 12.34
C TRP A 264 10.97 -2.39 11.01
N PHE A 265 11.18 -3.51 10.33
CA PHE A 265 10.35 -3.90 9.19
C PHE A 265 9.02 -4.43 9.71
N ALA A 266 7.92 -3.79 9.35
CA ALA A 266 6.60 -4.09 9.88
C ALA A 266 5.54 -4.18 8.78
N ARG A 267 4.50 -4.97 9.04
CA ARG A 267 3.23 -4.86 8.31
C ARG A 267 2.49 -3.62 8.79
N CYS A 268 1.67 -3.04 7.93
CA CYS A 268 0.92 -1.84 8.31
C CYS A 268 0.01 -2.05 9.52
N GLN A 269 -0.59 -3.25 9.67
CA GLN A 269 -1.37 -3.57 10.87
C GLN A 269 -0.53 -3.53 12.15
N GLU A 270 0.72 -4.01 12.11
CA GLU A 270 1.61 -3.97 13.28
C GLU A 270 1.97 -2.54 13.67
N VAL A 271 2.15 -1.66 12.68
CA VAL A 271 2.38 -0.22 12.93
C VAL A 271 1.15 0.43 13.56
N ALA A 272 -0.04 0.11 13.08
CA ALA A 272 -1.29 0.64 13.64
C ALA A 272 -1.52 0.15 15.07
N ASP A 273 -1.29 -1.13 15.33
CA ASP A 273 -1.44 -1.72 16.67
C ASP A 273 -0.44 -1.13 17.67
N TRP A 274 0.81 -0.95 17.24
CA TRP A 274 1.83 -0.27 18.05
C TRP A 274 1.43 1.17 18.36
N TYR A 275 0.97 1.93 17.37
CA TYR A 275 0.53 3.31 17.58
C TYR A 275 -0.58 3.41 18.63
N LEU A 276 -1.59 2.55 18.56
CA LEU A 276 -2.70 2.54 19.52
C LEU A 276 -2.25 2.14 20.93
N GLN A 277 -1.22 1.28 21.07
CA GLN A 277 -0.66 0.90 22.36
C GLN A 277 0.12 2.05 22.99
N GLU A 278 0.95 2.75 22.23
CA GLU A 278 1.72 3.91 22.74
C GLU A 278 0.79 5.05 23.21
N GLN A 279 -0.31 5.31 22.50
CA GLN A 279 -1.30 6.33 22.91
C GLN A 279 -2.03 5.99 24.23
N GLN A 280 -1.99 4.75 24.71
CA GLN A 280 -2.56 4.36 26.00
C GLN A 280 -1.58 4.54 27.16
N HIS A 281 -0.32 4.77 26.87
CA HIS A 281 0.75 4.92 27.86
C HIS A 281 1.18 6.38 28.09
N ASP A 282 0.74 7.32 27.22
CA ASP A 282 0.90 8.77 27.40
C ASP A 282 -0.34 9.37 28.07
#